data_c0b8a31d921d52ba22737d85df432764
#
_entry.id   c0b8a31d921d52ba22737d85df432764
#
_cell.length_a   1.000
_cell.length_b   1.000
_cell.length_c   1.000
_cell.angle_alpha   90.00
_cell.angle_beta   90.00
_cell.angle_gamma   90.00
#
_symmetry.space_group_name_H-M   'P 1'
#
loop_
_entity.id
_entity.type
_entity.pdbx_description
1 polymer ?
#
loop_
_entity_poly.entity_id
_entity_poly.type
_entity_poly.pdbx_seq_one_letter_code
_entity_poly.pdbx_strand_id
1 'polypeptide(L)'
;MVNHVVVLGSINVDTTYHVNRFPQPGETIAAQSKSSAPGGKGANQAVAAARSGAQTAFVGAVGSDNEGQYMLEALKENDIDTSHINIDKYHGTGSAAITLDANGQNDIMVYGGANQAMQPGEFGDLSELLTHTDFLIAQFETPQAVALDLFKQAKEQGVTTVLNPAPAHEIMPELLQYTD
;
A
#
# COMPACT_ATOMS: atom_id res chain seq x y z
N MET A 1 -21.55 -5.12 -16.05
CA MET A 1 -21.48 -4.18 -14.91
C MET A 1 -20.00 -3.94 -14.64
N VAL A 2 -19.62 -2.74 -14.28
CA VAL A 2 -18.24 -2.42 -13.86
C VAL A 2 -18.16 -2.72 -12.37
N ASN A 3 -17.15 -3.48 -11.93
CA ASN A 3 -16.94 -3.75 -10.51
C ASN A 3 -16.33 -2.52 -9.82
N HIS A 4 -16.74 -2.28 -8.59
CA HIS A 4 -16.20 -1.26 -7.71
C HIS A 4 -15.28 -1.93 -6.68
N VAL A 5 -14.04 -1.49 -6.63
CA VAL A 5 -13.01 -2.07 -5.76
C VAL A 5 -12.45 -0.99 -4.84
N VAL A 6 -12.44 -1.26 -3.56
CA VAL A 6 -11.71 -0.46 -2.57
C VAL A 6 -10.46 -1.23 -2.16
N VAL A 7 -9.32 -0.56 -2.15
CA VAL A 7 -8.08 -1.14 -1.66
C VAL A 7 -7.63 -0.35 -0.42
N LEU A 8 -7.59 -1.04 0.73
CA LEU A 8 -6.84 -0.58 1.90
C LEU A 8 -5.43 -1.13 1.78
N GLY A 9 -4.42 -0.27 1.86
CA GLY A 9 -3.06 -0.81 1.77
C GLY A 9 -1.94 0.22 1.80
N SER A 10 -0.76 -0.30 1.54
CA SER A 10 0.49 0.45 1.53
C SER A 10 0.69 1.25 0.25
N ILE A 11 1.31 2.40 0.43
CA ILE A 11 1.79 3.30 -0.63
C ILE A 11 3.27 3.54 -0.36
N ASN A 12 4.14 3.13 -1.30
CA ASN A 12 5.59 3.28 -1.16
C ASN A 12 6.20 3.94 -2.39
N VAL A 13 7.34 4.58 -2.20
CA VAL A 13 8.28 4.89 -3.28
C VAL A 13 9.42 3.90 -3.21
N ASP A 14 9.58 3.08 -4.25
CA ASP A 14 10.67 2.11 -4.34
C ASP A 14 11.85 2.72 -5.08
N THR A 15 12.97 2.89 -4.37
CA THR A 15 14.22 3.43 -4.93
C THR A 15 15.24 2.32 -5.12
N THR A 16 15.61 2.05 -6.37
CA THR A 16 16.59 1.03 -6.74
C THR A 16 17.95 1.65 -7.05
N TYR A 17 18.99 1.15 -6.39
CA TYR A 17 20.39 1.44 -6.66
C TYR A 17 21.03 0.25 -7.35
N HIS A 18 21.49 0.41 -8.59
CA HIS A 18 22.21 -0.62 -9.32
C HIS A 18 23.69 -0.54 -8.95
N VAL A 19 24.25 -1.66 -8.51
CA VAL A 19 25.64 -1.80 -8.07
C VAL A 19 26.33 -2.96 -8.74
N ASN A 20 27.66 -2.99 -8.75
CA ASN A 20 28.39 -4.17 -9.23
C ASN A 20 28.30 -5.35 -8.25
N ARG A 21 28.30 -5.06 -6.95
CA ARG A 21 28.20 -5.99 -5.83
C ARG A 21 27.67 -5.26 -4.60
N PHE A 22 27.21 -6.00 -3.61
CA PHE A 22 26.86 -5.39 -2.31
C PHE A 22 28.09 -4.85 -1.57
N PRO A 23 27.96 -3.73 -0.83
CA PRO A 23 29.03 -3.23 0.03
C PRO A 23 29.28 -4.21 1.19
N GLN A 24 30.52 -4.29 1.66
CA GLN A 24 30.85 -4.94 2.91
C GLN A 24 30.52 -4.01 4.09
N PRO A 25 30.33 -4.51 5.32
CA PRO A 25 30.16 -3.67 6.48
C PRO A 25 31.25 -2.59 6.62
N GLY A 26 30.83 -1.31 6.70
CA GLY A 26 31.73 -0.16 6.77
C GLY A 26 32.31 0.31 5.43
N GLU A 27 31.97 -0.33 4.31
CA GLU A 27 32.45 0.02 2.98
C GLU A 27 31.53 1.06 2.31
N THR A 28 32.14 1.96 1.55
CA THR A 28 31.43 2.86 0.63
C THR A 28 31.71 2.44 -0.81
N ILE A 29 30.66 2.20 -1.57
CA ILE A 29 30.76 1.91 -3.00
C ILE A 29 29.95 2.90 -3.82
N ALA A 30 30.29 3.08 -5.10
CA ALA A 30 29.51 3.88 -6.04
C ALA A 30 28.41 3.03 -6.68
N ALA A 31 27.18 3.56 -6.70
CA ALA A 31 26.13 3.02 -7.53
C ALA A 31 26.34 3.39 -9.00
N GLN A 32 26.01 2.49 -9.91
CA GLN A 32 26.06 2.73 -11.36
C GLN A 32 24.90 3.60 -11.85
N SER A 33 23.71 3.37 -11.26
CA SER A 33 22.51 4.15 -11.54
C SER A 33 21.56 4.12 -10.35
N LYS A 34 20.61 5.05 -10.37
CA LYS A 34 19.48 5.11 -9.42
C LYS A 34 18.19 5.32 -10.21
N SER A 35 17.14 4.62 -9.81
CA SER A 35 15.77 4.85 -10.31
C SER A 35 14.78 4.81 -9.17
N SER A 36 13.65 5.51 -9.31
CA SER A 36 12.54 5.44 -8.37
C SER A 36 11.25 5.14 -9.13
N ALA A 37 10.38 4.35 -8.52
CA ALA A 37 9.11 3.96 -9.09
C ALA A 37 8.02 3.91 -8.00
N PRO A 38 6.74 4.08 -8.38
CA PRO A 38 5.63 3.77 -7.49
C PRO A 38 5.66 2.31 -7.04
N GLY A 39 5.42 2.08 -5.75
CA GLY A 39 5.42 0.77 -5.14
C GLY A 39 4.42 0.68 -3.98
N GLY A 40 4.56 -0.38 -3.19
CA GLY A 40 3.60 -0.76 -2.16
C GLY A 40 2.58 -1.77 -2.67
N LYS A 41 2.33 -2.84 -1.88
CA LYS A 41 1.39 -3.91 -2.29
C LYS A 41 -0.01 -3.37 -2.53
N GLY A 42 -0.47 -2.43 -1.67
CA GLY A 42 -1.75 -1.78 -1.82
C GLY A 42 -1.85 -0.99 -3.12
N ALA A 43 -0.91 -0.09 -3.37
CA ALA A 43 -0.89 0.73 -4.59
C ALA A 43 -0.81 -0.13 -5.86
N ASN A 44 0.01 -1.19 -5.85
CA ASN A 44 0.12 -2.12 -6.97
C ASN A 44 -1.20 -2.87 -7.26
N GLN A 45 -1.93 -3.29 -6.22
CA GLN A 45 -3.23 -3.95 -6.37
C GLN A 45 -4.31 -2.98 -6.86
N ALA A 46 -4.32 -1.75 -6.37
CA ALA A 46 -5.25 -0.72 -6.84
C ALA A 46 -5.04 -0.40 -8.32
N VAL A 47 -3.79 -0.21 -8.73
CA VAL A 47 -3.44 0.01 -10.15
C VAL A 47 -3.83 -1.19 -11.00
N ALA A 48 -3.62 -2.42 -10.53
CA ALA A 48 -4.02 -3.64 -11.25
C ALA A 48 -5.54 -3.71 -11.41
N ALA A 49 -6.31 -3.40 -10.36
CA ALA A 49 -7.78 -3.37 -10.41
C ALA A 49 -8.29 -2.32 -11.41
N ALA A 50 -7.78 -1.08 -11.32
CA ALA A 50 -8.17 0.01 -12.23
C ALA A 50 -7.86 -0.34 -13.69
N ARG A 51 -6.64 -0.83 -13.97
CA ARG A 51 -6.24 -1.25 -15.32
C ARG A 51 -7.01 -2.47 -15.84
N SER A 52 -7.61 -3.25 -14.95
CA SER A 52 -8.51 -4.36 -15.31
C SER A 52 -9.95 -3.89 -15.56
N GLY A 53 -10.22 -2.59 -15.47
CA GLY A 53 -11.51 -1.98 -15.77
C GLY A 53 -12.43 -1.80 -14.56
N ALA A 54 -11.95 -1.98 -13.34
CA ALA A 54 -12.70 -1.67 -12.12
C ALA A 54 -12.69 -0.16 -11.83
N GLN A 55 -13.79 0.36 -11.27
CA GLN A 55 -13.77 1.64 -10.59
C GLN A 55 -13.10 1.44 -9.22
N THR A 56 -11.96 2.12 -9.01
CA THR A 56 -11.11 1.82 -7.87
C THR A 56 -10.94 3.04 -6.97
N ALA A 57 -11.15 2.85 -5.66
CA ALA A 57 -10.83 3.83 -4.63
C ALA A 57 -9.73 3.27 -3.71
N PHE A 58 -8.93 4.16 -3.15
CA PHE A 58 -7.83 3.80 -2.25
C PHE A 58 -8.04 4.39 -0.86
N VAL A 59 -7.90 3.52 0.16
CA VAL A 59 -7.87 3.90 1.58
C VAL A 59 -6.46 3.66 2.10
N GLY A 60 -5.82 4.67 2.67
CA GLY A 60 -4.45 4.56 3.13
C GLY A 60 -3.87 5.88 3.62
N ALA A 61 -2.55 5.91 3.77
CA ALA A 61 -1.86 7.12 4.22
C ALA A 61 -0.54 7.35 3.49
N VAL A 62 -0.20 8.61 3.27
CA VAL A 62 1.11 9.08 2.80
C VAL A 62 1.62 10.18 3.73
N GLY A 63 2.93 10.41 3.71
CA GLY A 63 3.50 11.56 4.41
C GLY A 63 3.19 12.89 3.71
N SER A 64 3.42 14.00 4.44
CA SER A 64 3.35 15.36 3.89
C SER A 64 4.64 15.76 3.17
N ASP A 65 5.25 14.82 2.45
CA ASP A 65 6.51 14.94 1.73
C ASP A 65 6.33 14.86 0.20
N ASN A 66 7.42 15.04 -0.53
CA ASN A 66 7.41 14.99 -2.00
C ASN A 66 7.07 13.59 -2.53
N GLU A 67 7.46 12.53 -1.80
CA GLU A 67 7.14 11.16 -2.14
C GLU A 67 5.63 10.91 -2.02
N GLY A 68 4.97 11.47 -0.99
CA GLY A 68 3.52 11.41 -0.84
C GLY A 68 2.79 12.07 -2.01
N GLN A 69 3.21 13.27 -2.38
CA GLN A 69 2.64 13.96 -3.54
C GLN A 69 2.84 13.16 -4.83
N TYR A 70 4.05 12.65 -5.07
CA TYR A 70 4.37 11.82 -6.22
C TYR A 70 3.47 10.58 -6.31
N MET A 71 3.23 9.91 -5.17
CA MET A 71 2.39 8.72 -5.14
C MET A 71 0.90 9.05 -5.36
N LEU A 72 0.40 10.17 -4.80
CA LEU A 72 -0.97 10.63 -5.04
C LEU A 72 -1.21 10.94 -6.53
N GLU A 73 -0.24 11.58 -7.19
CA GLU A 73 -0.29 11.85 -8.62
C GLU A 73 -0.28 10.55 -9.44
N ALA A 74 0.61 9.61 -9.10
CA ALA A 74 0.69 8.31 -9.78
C ALA A 74 -0.59 7.47 -9.66
N LEU A 75 -1.28 7.52 -8.52
CA LEU A 75 -2.58 6.85 -8.33
C LEU A 75 -3.67 7.54 -9.17
N LYS A 76 -3.73 8.88 -9.18
CA LYS A 76 -4.71 9.65 -9.98
C LYS A 76 -4.51 9.44 -11.49
N GLU A 77 -3.28 9.32 -11.97
CA GLU A 77 -2.97 9.01 -13.37
C GLU A 77 -3.50 7.63 -13.82
N ASN A 78 -3.81 6.75 -12.86
CA ASN A 78 -4.45 5.46 -13.10
C ASN A 78 -5.96 5.47 -12.78
N ASP A 79 -6.59 6.66 -12.74
CA ASP A 79 -8.02 6.85 -12.47
C ASP A 79 -8.48 6.25 -11.12
N ILE A 80 -7.60 6.26 -10.10
CA ILE A 80 -7.91 5.80 -8.75
C ILE A 80 -8.38 6.98 -7.91
N ASP A 81 -9.52 6.82 -7.24
CA ASP A 81 -10.01 7.80 -6.26
C ASP A 81 -9.10 7.80 -5.02
N THR A 82 -8.49 8.95 -4.76
CA THR A 82 -7.55 9.18 -3.64
C THR A 82 -8.16 9.99 -2.49
N SER A 83 -9.47 10.24 -2.51
CA SER A 83 -10.15 11.09 -1.52
C SER A 83 -10.10 10.53 -0.09
N HIS A 84 -9.85 9.22 0.05
CA HIS A 84 -9.72 8.52 1.33
C HIS A 84 -8.27 8.21 1.70
N ILE A 85 -7.30 8.94 1.14
CA ILE A 85 -5.88 8.85 1.54
C ILE A 85 -5.58 9.99 2.51
N ASN A 86 -5.19 9.63 3.73
CA ASN A 86 -4.78 10.57 4.75
C ASN A 86 -3.36 11.10 4.52
N ILE A 87 -3.12 12.37 4.88
CA ILE A 87 -1.80 12.98 4.86
C ILE A 87 -1.25 13.03 6.28
N ASP A 88 -0.30 12.15 6.58
CA ASP A 88 0.38 12.13 7.87
C ASP A 88 1.42 13.26 7.94
N LYS A 89 1.35 14.06 9.01
CA LYS A 89 2.26 15.20 9.24
C LYS A 89 3.50 14.82 10.05
N TYR A 90 3.52 13.63 10.63
CA TYR A 90 4.54 13.19 11.57
C TYR A 90 5.43 12.10 11.00
N HIS A 91 4.92 11.31 10.04
CA HIS A 91 5.65 10.22 9.42
C HIS A 91 5.79 10.47 7.93
N GLY A 92 6.96 10.14 7.38
CA GLY A 92 7.19 10.20 5.95
C GLY A 92 6.41 9.12 5.21
N THR A 93 6.29 9.28 3.90
CA THR A 93 5.70 8.28 3.01
C THR A 93 6.50 6.97 3.09
N GLY A 94 5.80 5.84 3.01
CA GLY A 94 6.44 4.53 2.94
C GLY A 94 7.44 4.45 1.78
N SER A 95 8.56 3.78 2.01
CA SER A 95 9.59 3.66 0.98
C SER A 95 10.35 2.34 1.07
N ALA A 96 10.92 1.89 -0.05
CA ALA A 96 11.87 0.80 -0.08
C ALA A 96 13.18 1.27 -0.73
N ALA A 97 14.30 1.01 -0.06
CA ALA A 97 15.62 1.15 -0.65
C ALA A 97 16.09 -0.23 -1.11
N ILE A 98 16.23 -0.37 -2.42
CA ILE A 98 16.57 -1.64 -3.08
C ILE A 98 17.98 -1.52 -3.63
N THR A 99 18.87 -2.41 -3.23
CA THR A 99 20.17 -2.57 -3.86
C THR A 99 20.10 -3.78 -4.77
N LEU A 100 20.42 -3.62 -6.06
CA LEU A 100 20.41 -4.66 -7.06
C LEU A 100 21.82 -4.84 -7.63
N ASP A 101 22.39 -6.05 -7.51
CA ASP A 101 23.73 -6.34 -8.01
C ASP A 101 23.73 -6.81 -9.47
N ALA A 102 24.93 -6.96 -10.04
CA ALA A 102 25.13 -7.39 -11.43
C ALA A 102 24.64 -8.83 -11.71
N ASN A 103 24.40 -9.64 -10.67
CA ASN A 103 23.89 -11.01 -10.78
C ASN A 103 22.36 -11.08 -10.64
N GLY A 104 21.68 -9.94 -10.44
CA GLY A 104 20.25 -9.88 -10.21
C GLY A 104 19.82 -10.20 -8.78
N GLN A 105 20.76 -10.25 -7.83
CA GLN A 105 20.45 -10.37 -6.41
C GLN A 105 20.06 -9.02 -5.84
N ASN A 106 19.10 -9.00 -4.92
CA ASN A 106 18.66 -7.77 -4.26
C ASN A 106 18.75 -7.86 -2.75
N ASP A 107 19.00 -6.70 -2.14
CA ASP A 107 18.79 -6.40 -0.73
C ASP A 107 17.78 -5.28 -0.62
N ILE A 108 16.79 -5.43 0.26
CA ILE A 108 15.69 -4.47 0.38
C ILE A 108 15.54 -4.04 1.83
N MET A 109 15.58 -2.73 2.06
CA MET A 109 15.20 -2.11 3.33
C MET A 109 13.88 -1.39 3.15
N VAL A 110 12.91 -1.69 3.99
CA VAL A 110 11.58 -1.07 3.95
C VAL A 110 11.40 -0.13 5.14
N TYR A 111 10.99 1.09 4.85
CA TYR A 111 10.48 2.04 5.84
C TYR A 111 8.96 2.12 5.70
N GLY A 112 8.23 1.68 6.72
CA GLY A 112 6.75 1.65 6.68
C GLY A 112 6.12 3.04 6.71
N GLY A 113 6.73 3.98 7.45
CA GLY A 113 6.27 5.36 7.51
C GLY A 113 4.77 5.50 7.84
N ALA A 114 4.08 6.36 7.11
CA ALA A 114 2.65 6.61 7.26
C ALA A 114 1.80 5.33 7.14
N ASN A 115 2.22 4.33 6.34
CA ASN A 115 1.50 3.06 6.23
C ASN A 115 1.38 2.34 7.58
N GLN A 116 2.43 2.35 8.41
CA GLN A 116 2.45 1.67 9.70
C GLN A 116 1.92 2.54 10.84
N ALA A 117 1.76 3.84 10.61
CA ALA A 117 1.25 4.79 11.61
C ALA A 117 -0.28 4.82 11.67
N MET A 118 -0.98 4.27 10.68
CA MET A 118 -2.45 4.22 10.63
C MET A 118 -3.05 3.53 11.85
N GLN A 119 -4.19 4.05 12.31
CA GLN A 119 -4.91 3.53 13.47
C GLN A 119 -6.35 3.13 13.11
N PRO A 120 -6.94 2.14 13.79
CA PRO A 120 -8.37 1.84 13.66
C PRO A 120 -9.22 3.08 13.94
N GLY A 121 -10.29 3.28 13.15
CA GLY A 121 -11.19 4.43 13.24
C GLY A 121 -10.66 5.72 12.60
N GLU A 122 -9.42 5.74 12.11
CA GLU A 122 -8.80 6.93 11.51
C GLU A 122 -9.53 7.42 10.26
N PHE A 123 -10.12 6.51 9.51
CA PHE A 123 -10.86 6.82 8.27
C PHE A 123 -12.33 7.12 8.51
N GLY A 124 -12.80 7.03 9.76
CA GLY A 124 -14.18 7.30 10.14
C GLY A 124 -15.19 6.30 9.55
N ASP A 125 -16.40 6.78 9.28
CA ASP A 125 -17.46 6.00 8.66
C ASP A 125 -17.31 6.01 7.13
N LEU A 126 -17.00 4.86 6.56
CA LEU A 126 -16.89 4.66 5.12
C LEU A 126 -18.13 4.00 4.49
N SER A 127 -19.27 3.99 5.18
CA SER A 127 -20.49 3.30 4.71
C SER A 127 -20.97 3.81 3.34
N GLU A 128 -20.85 5.11 3.06
CA GLU A 128 -21.21 5.66 1.75
C GLU A 128 -20.32 5.09 0.63
N LEU A 129 -19.00 5.03 0.83
CA LEU A 129 -18.06 4.41 -0.11
C LEU A 129 -18.37 2.92 -0.27
N LEU A 130 -18.57 2.21 0.84
CA LEU A 130 -18.74 0.76 0.86
C LEU A 130 -20.09 0.29 0.31
N THR A 131 -21.15 1.10 0.41
CA THR A 131 -22.48 0.77 -0.16
C THR A 131 -22.42 0.54 -1.69
N HIS A 132 -21.45 1.14 -2.38
CA HIS A 132 -21.27 0.97 -3.82
C HIS A 132 -20.08 0.08 -4.18
N THR A 133 -19.50 -0.62 -3.21
CA THR A 133 -18.29 -1.43 -3.36
C THR A 133 -18.64 -2.91 -3.48
N ASP A 134 -18.05 -3.60 -4.45
CA ASP A 134 -18.16 -5.05 -4.59
C ASP A 134 -17.08 -5.79 -3.79
N PHE A 135 -15.86 -5.25 -3.78
CA PHE A 135 -14.69 -5.86 -3.13
C PHE A 135 -13.89 -4.86 -2.32
N LEU A 136 -13.55 -5.23 -1.09
CA LEU A 136 -12.53 -4.56 -0.27
C LEU A 136 -11.31 -5.47 -0.11
N ILE A 137 -10.15 -4.99 -0.54
CA ILE A 137 -8.89 -5.75 -0.56
C ILE A 137 -7.92 -5.16 0.45
N ALA A 138 -7.24 -6.01 1.26
CA ALA A 138 -6.18 -5.60 2.17
C ALA A 138 -4.97 -6.54 2.10
N GLN A 139 -3.81 -6.08 2.62
CA GLN A 139 -2.55 -6.81 2.70
C GLN A 139 -1.90 -6.57 4.07
N PHE A 140 -0.66 -7.09 4.29
CA PHE A 140 0.03 -6.99 5.58
C PHE A 140 1.19 -5.96 5.61
N GLU A 141 1.16 -4.98 4.73
CA GLU A 141 2.08 -3.82 4.81
C GLU A 141 1.47 -2.64 5.58
N THR A 142 0.29 -2.83 6.14
CA THR A 142 -0.43 -1.90 7.02
C THR A 142 -0.87 -2.64 8.29
N PRO A 143 -1.20 -1.94 9.39
CA PRO A 143 -1.64 -2.60 10.62
C PRO A 143 -2.89 -3.44 10.40
N GLN A 144 -2.87 -4.72 10.80
CA GLN A 144 -4.01 -5.63 10.66
C GLN A 144 -5.26 -5.14 11.40
N ALA A 145 -5.09 -4.37 12.48
CA ALA A 145 -6.20 -3.79 13.22
C ALA A 145 -7.01 -2.79 12.38
N VAL A 146 -6.36 -2.05 11.46
CA VAL A 146 -7.03 -1.15 10.51
C VAL A 146 -7.80 -1.97 9.47
N ALA A 147 -7.20 -3.04 8.96
CA ALA A 147 -7.89 -3.94 8.03
C ALA A 147 -9.13 -4.58 8.69
N LEU A 148 -9.01 -5.00 9.95
CA LEU A 148 -10.14 -5.55 10.72
C LEU A 148 -11.27 -4.53 10.88
N ASP A 149 -10.95 -3.28 11.19
CA ASP A 149 -11.93 -2.20 11.33
C ASP A 149 -12.71 -1.99 10.03
N LEU A 150 -12.01 -1.88 8.90
CA LEU A 150 -12.64 -1.69 7.60
C LEU A 150 -13.40 -2.94 7.12
N PHE A 151 -12.89 -4.13 7.40
CA PHE A 151 -13.57 -5.38 7.03
C PHE A 151 -14.89 -5.54 7.80
N LYS A 152 -14.95 -5.12 9.06
CA LYS A 152 -16.21 -5.08 9.81
C LYS A 152 -17.23 -4.17 9.12
N GLN A 153 -16.85 -2.94 8.79
CA GLN A 153 -17.71 -1.99 8.07
C GLN A 153 -18.16 -2.56 6.70
N ALA A 154 -17.24 -3.20 5.97
CA ALA A 154 -17.53 -3.82 4.67
C ALA A 154 -18.58 -4.92 4.78
N LYS A 155 -18.47 -5.79 5.80
CA LYS A 155 -19.45 -6.86 6.05
C LYS A 155 -20.85 -6.35 6.38
N GLU A 156 -20.96 -5.23 7.07
CA GLU A 156 -22.25 -4.56 7.35
C GLU A 156 -22.94 -4.09 6.05
N GLN A 157 -22.16 -3.78 5.02
CA GLN A 157 -22.66 -3.37 3.70
C GLN A 157 -22.76 -4.53 2.69
N GLY A 158 -22.39 -5.76 3.08
CA GLY A 158 -22.46 -6.93 2.19
C GLY A 158 -21.31 -7.01 1.17
N VAL A 159 -20.22 -6.26 1.40
CA VAL A 159 -19.03 -6.24 0.53
C VAL A 159 -18.23 -7.51 0.70
N THR A 160 -17.70 -8.07 -0.40
CA THR A 160 -16.75 -9.18 -0.37
C THR A 160 -15.38 -8.68 0.07
N THR A 161 -14.83 -9.30 1.10
CA THR A 161 -13.53 -8.92 1.67
C THR A 161 -12.44 -9.90 1.24
N VAL A 162 -11.33 -9.37 0.75
CA VAL A 162 -10.21 -10.15 0.21
C VAL A 162 -8.93 -9.80 0.95
N LEU A 163 -8.28 -10.79 1.55
CA LEU A 163 -7.03 -10.62 2.26
C LEU A 163 -5.88 -11.28 1.49
N ASN A 164 -4.88 -10.47 1.12
CA ASN A 164 -3.59 -10.99 0.69
C ASN A 164 -2.62 -11.00 1.91
N PRO A 165 -2.33 -12.18 2.52
CA PRO A 165 -1.52 -12.25 3.74
C PRO A 165 -0.01 -12.12 3.44
N ALA A 166 0.37 -11.08 2.71
CA ALA A 166 1.75 -10.80 2.32
C ALA A 166 2.17 -9.36 2.75
N PRO A 167 3.39 -9.19 3.29
CA PRO A 167 4.37 -10.22 3.64
C PRO A 167 3.84 -11.16 4.74
N ALA A 168 4.38 -12.38 4.80
CA ALA A 168 3.89 -13.39 5.74
C ALA A 168 4.15 -12.98 7.19
N HIS A 169 3.07 -12.83 7.94
CA HIS A 169 3.05 -12.55 9.39
C HIS A 169 2.02 -13.44 10.06
N GLU A 170 2.07 -13.50 11.38
CA GLU A 170 0.97 -14.10 12.15
C GLU A 170 -0.34 -13.34 11.88
N ILE A 171 -1.37 -14.07 11.54
CA ILE A 171 -2.68 -13.49 11.21
C ILE A 171 -3.47 -13.30 12.50
N MET A 172 -4.02 -12.10 12.69
CA MET A 172 -4.97 -11.82 13.76
C MET A 172 -6.22 -12.71 13.56
N PRO A 173 -6.54 -13.64 14.51
CA PRO A 173 -7.62 -14.62 14.28
C PRO A 173 -8.97 -13.99 14.00
N GLU A 174 -9.24 -12.82 14.57
CA GLU A 174 -10.49 -12.09 14.37
C GLU A 174 -10.61 -11.58 12.92
N LEU A 175 -9.51 -11.19 12.28
CA LEU A 175 -9.52 -10.71 10.89
C LEU A 175 -10.04 -11.78 9.92
N LEU A 176 -9.71 -13.07 10.18
CA LEU A 176 -10.17 -14.18 9.35
C LEU A 176 -11.68 -14.37 9.41
N GLN A 177 -12.35 -13.96 10.50
CA GLN A 177 -13.81 -14.06 10.63
C GLN A 177 -14.54 -13.09 9.70
N TYR A 178 -13.87 -12.05 9.25
CA TYR A 178 -14.38 -11.02 8.34
C TYR A 178 -13.77 -11.11 6.93
N THR A 179 -13.05 -12.19 6.63
CA THR A 179 -12.44 -12.45 5.30
C THR A 179 -13.22 -13.53 4.56
N ASP A 180 -13.51 -13.34 3.25
CA ASP A 180 -14.20 -14.33 2.39
C ASP A 180 -13.26 -15.32 1.70
#